data_2f91805dca475d5dd1020ddf09b7b687
#
_entry.id   2f91805dca475d5dd1020ddf09b7b687
#
_cell.length_a   1.000
_cell.length_b   1.000
_cell.length_c   1.000
_cell.angle_alpha   90.00
_cell.angle_beta   90.00
_cell.angle_gamma   90.00
#
_symmetry.space_group_name_H-M   'P 1'
#
loop_
_entity.id
_entity.type
_entity.pdbx_description
1 polymer ?
#
loop_
_entity_poly.entity_id
_entity_poly.type
_entity_poly.pdbx_seq_one_letter_code
_entity_poly.pdbx_strand_id
1 'polypeptide(L)'
;KNFFATDHEANPTKPGLKTFSNYKTSFDLNYANVSTALDLLDAVPGPDGNLLSMPGRNVIFVSTGAQESAARLLMNGDFIPSTAGTATQSNPLKGRADVVKIVQLRDYGSAKYWGVARIAGDKHRPFTLSMPVPPQMYVSGLAIDESLQVTRSVGKMGWKSVHGFGYGWPHLAVLCVES
;
A
#
# COMPACT_ATOMS: atom_id res chain seq x y z
N LYS A 1 -10.11 -16.55 0.41
CA LYS A 1 -10.11 -15.57 1.51
C LYS A 1 -9.83 -14.18 0.95
N ASN A 2 -10.28 -13.14 1.64
CA ASN A 2 -9.96 -11.74 1.29
C ASN A 2 -8.44 -11.52 1.46
N PHE A 3 -7.89 -10.54 0.74
CA PHE A 3 -6.46 -10.21 0.87
C PHE A 3 -6.11 -9.72 2.28
N PHE A 4 -6.99 -8.96 2.93
CA PHE A 4 -6.90 -8.61 4.34
C PHE A 4 -7.90 -9.45 5.15
N ALA A 5 -7.40 -10.24 6.08
CA ALA A 5 -8.19 -11.12 6.92
C ALA A 5 -7.49 -11.39 8.26
N THR A 6 -8.26 -11.86 9.23
CA THR A 6 -7.76 -12.16 10.58
C THR A 6 -7.22 -13.57 10.73
N ASP A 7 -7.41 -14.42 9.72
CA ASP A 7 -7.22 -15.88 9.80
C ASP A 7 -6.51 -16.48 8.58
N HIS A 8 -5.53 -15.77 8.01
CA HIS A 8 -4.71 -16.33 6.92
C HIS A 8 -3.94 -17.57 7.39
N GLU A 9 -3.99 -18.61 6.58
CA GLU A 9 -3.13 -19.77 6.77
C GLU A 9 -1.75 -19.50 6.20
N ALA A 10 -0.70 -19.77 6.96
CA ALA A 10 0.67 -19.62 6.50
C ALA A 10 0.98 -20.55 5.30
N ASN A 11 0.33 -21.71 5.26
CA ASN A 11 0.42 -22.63 4.13
C ASN A 11 -0.98 -23.16 3.76
N PRO A 12 -1.58 -22.67 2.65
CA PRO A 12 -2.90 -23.13 2.21
C PRO A 12 -2.96 -24.61 1.82
N THR A 13 -1.82 -25.22 1.48
CA THR A 13 -1.75 -26.64 1.10
C THR A 13 -1.59 -27.56 2.31
N LYS A 14 -1.29 -27.02 3.48
CA LYS A 14 -1.16 -27.75 4.75
C LYS A 14 -1.98 -27.04 5.84
N PRO A 15 -3.31 -27.15 5.81
CA PRO A 15 -4.18 -26.54 6.83
C PRO A 15 -3.83 -27.09 8.21
N GLY A 16 -3.94 -26.23 9.23
CA GLY A 16 -3.62 -26.60 10.62
C GLY A 16 -2.21 -26.26 11.09
N LEU A 17 -1.36 -25.69 10.19
CA LEU A 17 -0.14 -24.99 10.60
C LEU A 17 -0.49 -23.62 11.22
N LYS A 18 0.50 -22.77 11.36
CA LYS A 18 0.28 -21.41 11.92
C LYS A 18 -0.65 -20.57 11.05
N THR A 19 -1.45 -19.74 11.70
CA THR A 19 -2.25 -18.69 11.07
C THR A 19 -1.68 -17.32 11.42
N PHE A 20 -1.96 -16.30 10.60
CA PHE A 20 -1.62 -14.92 10.88
C PHE A 20 -2.77 -13.99 10.52
N SER A 21 -2.76 -12.81 11.12
CA SER A 21 -3.71 -11.75 10.84
C SER A 21 -2.98 -10.56 10.20
N ASN A 22 -3.47 -10.10 9.06
CA ASN A 22 -3.03 -8.87 8.43
C ASN A 22 -4.13 -7.80 8.38
N TYR A 23 -5.14 -7.94 9.24
CA TYR A 23 -6.23 -7.00 9.41
C TYR A 23 -6.45 -6.69 10.89
N LYS A 24 -6.51 -5.40 11.25
CA LYS A 24 -6.74 -4.92 12.62
C LYS A 24 -7.86 -3.89 12.65
N THR A 25 -8.76 -4.01 13.59
CA THR A 25 -9.85 -3.06 13.87
C THR A 25 -9.58 -2.33 15.17
N SER A 26 -10.15 -1.13 15.32
CA SER A 26 -9.95 -0.26 16.51
C SER A 26 -8.47 -0.02 16.78
N PHE A 27 -7.74 0.34 15.73
CA PHE A 27 -6.29 0.43 15.75
C PHE A 27 -5.86 1.80 15.21
N ASP A 28 -5.88 2.80 16.09
CA ASP A 28 -5.61 4.19 15.76
C ASP A 28 -4.15 4.42 15.35
N LEU A 29 -3.93 5.39 14.48
CA LEU A 29 -2.60 5.75 14.00
C LEU A 29 -1.83 6.50 15.10
N ASN A 30 -1.05 5.77 15.88
CA ASN A 30 -0.16 6.31 16.91
C ASN A 30 1.18 5.54 16.92
N TYR A 31 2.13 6.03 17.72
CA TYR A 31 3.47 5.44 17.81
C TYR A 31 3.46 3.95 18.16
N ALA A 32 2.70 3.56 19.19
CA ALA A 32 2.66 2.17 19.67
C ALA A 32 2.06 1.24 18.62
N ASN A 33 0.98 1.65 17.97
CA ASN A 33 0.28 0.87 16.97
C ASN A 33 1.09 0.76 15.67
N VAL A 34 1.79 1.82 15.26
CA VAL A 34 2.69 1.76 14.10
C VAL A 34 3.86 0.81 14.36
N SER A 35 4.47 0.86 15.56
CA SER A 35 5.50 -0.10 15.95
C SER A 35 4.96 -1.54 15.89
N THR A 36 3.79 -1.78 16.49
CA THR A 36 3.15 -3.09 16.46
C THR A 36 2.84 -3.56 15.03
N ALA A 37 2.38 -2.67 14.14
CA ALA A 37 2.09 -3.02 12.75
C ALA A 37 3.36 -3.41 11.98
N LEU A 38 4.48 -2.74 12.24
CA LEU A 38 5.79 -3.11 11.67
C LEU A 38 6.27 -4.46 12.22
N ASP A 39 6.13 -4.68 13.52
CA ASP A 39 6.50 -5.95 14.16
C ASP A 39 5.65 -7.12 13.66
N LEU A 40 4.37 -6.88 13.34
CA LEU A 40 3.52 -7.88 12.70
C LEU A 40 4.06 -8.32 11.34
N LEU A 41 4.63 -7.41 10.55
CA LEU A 41 5.27 -7.78 9.26
C LEU A 41 6.53 -8.64 9.48
N ASP A 42 7.22 -8.46 10.59
CA ASP A 42 8.42 -9.25 10.94
C ASP A 42 8.07 -10.62 11.55
N ALA A 43 6.88 -10.72 12.16
CA ALA A 43 6.42 -11.93 12.85
C ALA A 43 5.56 -12.87 11.99
N VAL A 44 5.42 -12.60 10.68
CA VAL A 44 4.61 -13.43 9.80
C VAL A 44 5.25 -14.80 9.58
N PRO A 45 4.50 -15.91 9.81
CA PRO A 45 5.01 -17.26 9.56
C PRO A 45 5.04 -17.56 8.06
N GLY A 46 6.13 -18.16 7.61
CA GLY A 46 6.26 -18.69 6.25
C GLY A 46 5.53 -20.02 6.06
N PRO A 47 5.53 -20.55 4.83
CA PRO A 47 4.86 -21.81 4.49
C PRO A 47 5.41 -23.04 5.23
N ASP A 48 6.61 -22.94 5.75
CA ASP A 48 7.29 -23.96 6.57
C ASP A 48 7.02 -23.80 8.08
N GLY A 49 6.27 -22.76 8.48
CA GLY A 49 5.96 -22.43 9.86
C GLY A 49 7.04 -21.63 10.59
N ASN A 50 8.19 -21.37 9.96
CA ASN A 50 9.22 -20.48 10.47
C ASN A 50 8.87 -19.02 10.17
N LEU A 51 9.49 -18.07 10.90
CA LEU A 51 9.29 -16.65 10.62
C LEU A 51 9.86 -16.27 9.27
N LEU A 52 9.08 -15.51 8.51
CA LEU A 52 9.47 -15.05 7.20
C LEU A 52 10.29 -13.76 7.33
N SER A 53 11.61 -13.87 7.36
CA SER A 53 12.47 -12.69 7.34
C SER A 53 12.60 -12.18 5.91
N MET A 54 11.83 -11.16 5.56
CA MET A 54 11.90 -10.49 4.27
C MET A 54 12.41 -9.06 4.45
N PRO A 55 13.70 -8.80 4.26
CA PRO A 55 14.20 -7.42 4.29
C PRO A 55 13.57 -6.61 3.15
N GLY A 56 13.20 -5.38 3.43
CA GLY A 56 12.56 -4.54 2.44
C GLY A 56 12.27 -3.14 2.94
N ARG A 57 11.82 -2.28 2.03
CA ARG A 57 11.39 -0.92 2.33
C ARG A 57 9.95 -0.95 2.82
N ASN A 58 9.69 -0.33 3.97
CA ASN A 58 8.34 -0.21 4.48
C ASN A 58 7.68 1.07 3.96
N VAL A 59 6.38 0.99 3.72
CA VAL A 59 5.54 2.11 3.30
C VAL A 59 4.31 2.13 4.19
N ILE A 60 4.04 3.27 4.81
CA ILE A 60 2.79 3.52 5.52
C ILE A 60 1.83 4.18 4.54
N PHE A 61 0.70 3.55 4.29
CA PHE A 61 -0.36 4.14 3.49
C PHE A 61 -1.50 4.63 4.39
N VAL A 62 -2.06 5.78 4.05
CA VAL A 62 -3.10 6.45 4.85
C VAL A 62 -4.22 6.98 3.95
N SER A 63 -5.43 7.07 4.47
CA SER A 63 -6.60 7.52 3.71
C SER A 63 -6.88 9.01 3.82
N THR A 64 -6.54 9.66 4.94
CA THR A 64 -6.89 11.06 5.22
C THR A 64 -5.68 11.97 5.34
N GLY A 65 -5.88 13.29 5.19
CA GLY A 65 -4.82 14.28 5.36
C GLY A 65 -4.35 14.40 6.83
N ALA A 66 -5.25 14.22 7.78
CA ALA A 66 -4.91 14.21 9.20
C ALA A 66 -3.98 13.02 9.53
N GLN A 67 -4.32 11.83 9.04
CA GLN A 67 -3.47 10.65 9.17
C GLN A 67 -2.12 10.82 8.46
N GLU A 68 -2.09 11.47 7.28
CA GLU A 68 -0.84 11.78 6.59
C GLU A 68 0.07 12.65 7.44
N SER A 69 -0.47 13.73 8.02
CA SER A 69 0.30 14.62 8.88
C SER A 69 0.81 13.90 10.13
N ALA A 70 -0.02 13.09 10.77
CA ALA A 70 0.36 12.27 11.91
C ALA A 70 1.45 11.25 11.57
N ALA A 71 1.29 10.52 10.44
CA ALA A 71 2.27 9.54 9.99
C ALA A 71 3.62 10.19 9.64
N ARG A 72 3.60 11.35 8.97
CA ARG A 72 4.84 12.10 8.66
C ARG A 72 5.54 12.59 9.91
N LEU A 73 4.78 13.03 10.92
CA LEU A 73 5.35 13.43 12.22
C LEU A 73 6.02 12.23 12.91
N LEU A 74 5.39 11.06 12.88
CA LEU A 74 5.96 9.83 13.44
C LEU A 74 7.22 9.37 12.69
N MET A 75 7.26 9.48 11.36
CA MET A 75 8.38 8.98 10.55
C MET A 75 9.53 9.96 10.42
N ASN A 76 9.29 11.27 10.53
CA ASN A 76 10.30 12.30 10.32
C ASN A 76 10.70 13.03 11.63
N GLY A 77 9.88 12.92 12.67
CA GLY A 77 10.15 13.58 13.96
C GLY A 77 11.37 12.99 14.67
N ASP A 78 12.18 13.84 15.27
CA ASP A 78 13.35 13.42 16.07
C ASP A 78 12.93 12.82 17.41
N PHE A 79 11.79 13.22 17.94
CA PHE A 79 11.25 12.80 19.22
C PHE A 79 9.88 12.15 19.06
N ILE A 80 9.56 11.21 19.95
CA ILE A 80 8.24 10.59 20.01
C ILE A 80 7.20 11.65 20.40
N PRO A 81 6.10 11.82 19.62
CA PRO A 81 5.03 12.70 20.02
C PRO A 81 4.43 12.27 21.35
N SER A 82 4.50 13.14 22.36
CA SER A 82 3.94 12.90 23.69
C SER A 82 2.67 13.70 23.88
N THR A 83 1.64 13.08 24.42
CA THR A 83 0.41 13.76 24.86
C THR A 83 0.65 14.70 26.05
N ALA A 84 1.75 14.54 26.77
CA ALA A 84 2.10 15.36 27.95
C ALA A 84 2.98 16.60 27.63
N GLY A 85 3.24 16.89 26.36
CA GLY A 85 3.95 18.11 25.93
C GLY A 85 5.47 18.11 26.12
N THR A 86 6.05 17.07 26.72
CA THR A 86 7.51 16.92 26.91
C THR A 86 7.99 15.69 26.16
N ALA A 87 8.31 15.86 24.88
CA ALA A 87 8.94 14.82 24.09
C ALA A 87 10.44 14.79 24.37
N THR A 88 10.88 13.95 25.30
CA THR A 88 12.30 13.80 25.67
C THR A 88 12.92 12.52 25.11
N GLN A 89 12.11 11.63 24.57
CA GLN A 89 12.58 10.33 24.09
C GLN A 89 12.85 10.36 22.59
N SER A 90 14.03 9.92 22.17
CA SER A 90 14.39 9.74 20.76
C SER A 90 13.40 8.83 20.05
N ASN A 91 13.10 9.15 18.80
CA ASN A 91 12.14 8.41 17.99
C ASN A 91 12.83 7.28 17.17
N PRO A 92 12.69 6.02 17.60
CA PRO A 92 13.29 4.89 16.87
C PRO A 92 12.55 4.53 15.58
N LEU A 93 11.36 5.12 15.31
CA LEU A 93 10.63 4.92 14.05
C LEU A 93 11.10 5.88 12.96
N LYS A 94 11.91 6.89 13.27
CA LYS A 94 12.41 7.85 12.29
C LYS A 94 13.07 7.16 11.11
N GLY A 95 12.56 7.44 9.90
CA GLY A 95 13.09 6.89 8.65
C GLY A 95 12.82 5.40 8.39
N ARG A 96 12.04 4.72 9.25
CA ARG A 96 11.75 3.28 9.05
C ARG A 96 10.72 3.00 7.96
N ALA A 97 9.92 3.98 7.56
CA ALA A 97 8.93 3.85 6.50
C ALA A 97 8.70 5.17 5.76
N ASP A 98 8.32 5.07 4.51
CA ASP A 98 7.80 6.20 3.72
C ASP A 98 6.30 6.34 3.93
N VAL A 99 5.78 7.56 3.80
CA VAL A 99 4.35 7.84 3.95
C VAL A 99 3.74 8.15 2.59
N VAL A 100 2.70 7.40 2.24
CA VAL A 100 1.93 7.57 1.00
C VAL A 100 0.46 7.74 1.32
N LYS A 101 -0.16 8.77 0.77
CA LYS A 101 -1.60 9.01 0.90
C LYS A 101 -2.35 8.39 -0.26
N ILE A 102 -3.33 7.55 0.03
CA ILE A 102 -4.21 6.89 -0.93
C ILE A 102 -5.65 7.37 -0.66
N VAL A 103 -6.04 8.44 -1.37
CA VAL A 103 -7.35 9.09 -1.16
C VAL A 103 -8.52 8.13 -1.45
N GLN A 104 -8.34 7.23 -2.41
CA GLN A 104 -9.35 6.26 -2.84
C GLN A 104 -9.78 5.28 -1.73
N LEU A 105 -8.96 5.10 -0.70
CA LEU A 105 -9.36 4.29 0.47
C LEU A 105 -10.56 4.89 1.23
N ARG A 106 -10.84 6.17 1.06
CA ARG A 106 -12.00 6.84 1.69
C ARG A 106 -13.32 6.43 1.06
N ASP A 107 -13.31 5.95 -0.19
CA ASP A 107 -14.51 5.55 -0.93
C ASP A 107 -15.09 4.23 -0.42
N TYR A 108 -14.36 3.50 0.42
CA TYR A 108 -14.80 2.23 1.01
C TYR A 108 -15.60 2.39 2.32
N GLY A 109 -16.16 3.56 2.59
CA GLY A 109 -16.99 3.82 3.74
C GLY A 109 -16.49 4.96 4.63
N SER A 110 -17.14 5.16 5.78
CA SER A 110 -16.79 6.23 6.74
C SER A 110 -15.57 5.92 7.59
N ALA A 111 -15.06 4.69 7.55
CA ALA A 111 -13.91 4.28 8.34
C ALA A 111 -12.62 4.93 7.86
N LYS A 112 -11.75 5.28 8.79
CA LYS A 112 -10.42 5.78 8.51
C LYS A 112 -9.46 4.61 8.40
N TYR A 113 -8.96 4.38 7.21
CA TYR A 113 -8.03 3.29 6.92
C TYR A 113 -6.58 3.78 6.90
N TRP A 114 -5.72 3.01 7.48
CA TRP A 114 -4.28 3.13 7.33
C TRP A 114 -3.64 1.74 7.34
N GLY A 115 -2.40 1.64 6.97
CA GLY A 115 -1.71 0.36 7.04
C GLY A 115 -0.25 0.46 6.69
N VAL A 116 0.42 -0.66 6.80
CA VAL A 116 1.84 -0.79 6.47
C VAL A 116 2.01 -1.85 5.40
N ALA A 117 2.82 -1.56 4.41
CA ALA A 117 3.20 -2.50 3.37
C ALA A 117 4.73 -2.58 3.26
N ARG A 118 5.25 -3.78 2.99
CA ARG A 118 6.68 -3.99 2.76
C ARG A 118 6.94 -4.37 1.32
N ILE A 119 7.87 -3.71 0.69
CA ILE A 119 8.37 -4.02 -0.64
C ILE A 119 9.68 -4.78 -0.45
N ALA A 120 9.63 -6.10 -0.60
CA ALA A 120 10.76 -6.99 -0.41
C ALA A 120 11.37 -7.40 -1.76
N GLY A 121 12.14 -6.49 -2.36
CA GLY A 121 12.76 -6.69 -3.67
C GLY A 121 11.76 -6.68 -4.84
N ASP A 122 12.21 -7.11 -6.01
CA ASP A 122 11.41 -7.01 -7.24
C ASP A 122 10.34 -8.08 -7.37
N LYS A 123 10.49 -9.22 -6.69
CA LYS A 123 9.60 -10.40 -6.84
C LYS A 123 8.54 -10.51 -5.76
N HIS A 124 8.75 -9.94 -4.58
CA HIS A 124 7.86 -10.08 -3.43
C HIS A 124 7.22 -8.74 -3.10
N ARG A 125 6.00 -8.55 -3.58
CA ARG A 125 5.22 -7.32 -3.39
C ARG A 125 3.80 -7.67 -2.92
N PRO A 126 3.21 -6.85 -2.05
CA PRO A 126 1.81 -7.06 -1.63
C PRO A 126 0.83 -6.78 -2.76
N PHE A 127 1.15 -5.82 -3.63
CA PHE A 127 0.32 -5.42 -4.77
C PHE A 127 1.18 -5.36 -6.03
N THR A 128 0.61 -5.75 -7.15
CA THR A 128 1.27 -5.70 -8.45
C THR A 128 0.44 -4.91 -9.44
N LEU A 129 1.10 -4.04 -10.18
CA LEU A 129 0.55 -3.38 -11.35
C LEU A 129 1.32 -3.88 -12.58
N SER A 130 0.62 -4.55 -13.48
CA SER A 130 1.16 -4.95 -14.77
C SER A 130 0.69 -3.97 -15.83
N MET A 131 1.61 -3.39 -16.57
CA MET A 131 1.33 -2.50 -17.70
C MET A 131 2.00 -3.06 -18.97
N PRO A 132 1.42 -4.08 -19.59
CA PRO A 132 1.96 -4.63 -20.84
C PRO A 132 1.97 -3.60 -21.98
N VAL A 133 1.04 -2.64 -21.95
CA VAL A 133 1.04 -1.52 -22.88
C VAL A 133 1.03 -0.23 -22.04
N PRO A 134 2.16 0.49 -21.94
CA PRO A 134 2.19 1.78 -21.26
C PRO A 134 1.26 2.79 -21.94
N PRO A 135 0.86 3.88 -21.28
CA PRO A 135 0.05 4.93 -21.89
C PRO A 135 0.71 5.47 -23.16
N GLN A 136 0.06 5.30 -24.28
CA GLN A 136 0.53 5.75 -25.59
C GLN A 136 -0.53 6.65 -26.21
N MET A 137 -0.08 7.77 -26.77
CA MET A 137 -0.95 8.65 -27.52
C MET A 137 -1.09 8.12 -28.96
N TYR A 138 -2.31 7.97 -29.40
CA TYR A 138 -2.65 7.66 -30.78
C TYR A 138 -3.28 8.88 -31.42
N VAL A 139 -2.73 9.26 -32.55
CA VAL A 139 -3.31 10.29 -33.42
C VAL A 139 -3.80 9.59 -34.68
N SER A 140 -5.10 9.58 -34.88
CA SER A 140 -5.74 9.05 -36.09
C SER A 140 -6.26 10.21 -36.93
N GLY A 141 -6.08 10.13 -38.23
CA GLY A 141 -6.58 11.14 -39.16
C GLY A 141 -5.53 12.10 -39.72
N LEU A 142 -4.23 11.84 -39.46
CA LEU A 142 -3.12 12.48 -40.20
C LEU A 142 -2.69 11.69 -41.42
N ALA A 143 -3.43 10.69 -41.86
CA ALA A 143 -3.29 10.18 -43.21
C ALA A 143 -3.82 11.29 -44.13
N ILE A 144 -2.93 11.87 -44.88
CA ILE A 144 -3.22 12.83 -45.91
C ILE A 144 -3.96 12.11 -47.03
N ASP A 145 -5.25 11.91 -46.85
CA ASP A 145 -6.14 11.68 -47.95
C ASP A 145 -6.50 13.08 -48.48
N GLU A 146 -5.89 13.46 -49.58
CA GLU A 146 -6.05 14.80 -50.19
C GLU A 146 -7.53 15.14 -50.46
N SER A 147 -8.39 14.10 -50.61
CA SER A 147 -9.82 14.30 -50.80
C SER A 147 -10.56 14.74 -49.52
N LEU A 148 -10.02 14.43 -48.34
CA LEU A 148 -10.61 14.79 -47.05
C LEU A 148 -10.08 16.11 -46.47
N GLN A 149 -8.93 16.60 -46.94
CA GLN A 149 -8.35 17.86 -46.48
C GLN A 149 -9.19 19.08 -46.86
N VAL A 150 -9.95 19.01 -47.93
CA VAL A 150 -10.74 20.16 -48.44
C VAL A 150 -12.06 20.33 -47.69
N THR A 151 -12.56 19.32 -47.03
CA THR A 151 -13.90 19.35 -46.41
C THR A 151 -13.95 19.24 -44.90
N ARG A 152 -13.06 18.53 -44.22
CA ARG A 152 -13.05 18.43 -42.73
C ARG A 152 -11.66 18.01 -42.22
N SER A 153 -10.93 18.91 -41.61
CA SER A 153 -9.73 18.60 -40.80
C SER A 153 -10.18 18.04 -39.43
N VAL A 154 -10.55 16.79 -39.33
CA VAL A 154 -10.87 16.15 -38.07
C VAL A 154 -9.77 15.18 -37.69
N GLY A 155 -8.85 15.62 -36.84
CA GLY A 155 -7.89 14.76 -36.18
C GLY A 155 -8.53 14.14 -34.92
N LYS A 156 -8.43 12.83 -34.77
CA LYS A 156 -8.81 12.14 -33.55
C LYS A 156 -7.56 11.83 -32.74
N MET A 157 -7.51 12.33 -31.50
CA MET A 157 -6.46 12.00 -30.53
C MET A 157 -7.05 11.10 -29.45
N GLY A 158 -6.32 10.06 -29.09
CA GLY A 158 -6.72 9.15 -28.03
C GLY A 158 -5.54 8.60 -27.27
N TRP A 159 -5.76 8.23 -26.03
CA TRP A 159 -4.79 7.51 -25.23
C TRP A 159 -5.23 6.07 -25.11
N LYS A 160 -4.28 5.16 -25.27
CA LYS A 160 -4.48 3.73 -25.00
C LYS A 160 -3.45 3.26 -23.99
N SER A 161 -3.92 2.57 -22.97
CA SER A 161 -3.07 1.80 -22.06
C SER A 161 -3.76 0.48 -21.75
N VAL A 162 -2.97 -0.55 -21.50
CA VAL A 162 -3.47 -1.82 -20.99
C VAL A 162 -2.76 -2.06 -19.67
N HIS A 163 -3.53 -2.18 -18.61
CA HIS A 163 -3.01 -2.43 -17.28
C HIS A 163 -3.87 -3.42 -16.54
N GLY A 164 -3.25 -4.17 -15.64
CA GLY A 164 -3.92 -5.11 -14.76
C GLY A 164 -3.39 -4.94 -13.35
N PHE A 165 -4.28 -5.05 -12.38
CA PHE A 165 -3.93 -5.06 -10.97
C PHE A 165 -4.03 -6.48 -10.43
N GLY A 166 -3.09 -6.84 -9.58
CA GLY A 166 -3.10 -8.13 -8.91
C GLY A 166 -2.71 -8.01 -7.44
N TYR A 167 -3.17 -8.96 -6.68
CA TYR A 167 -2.71 -9.15 -5.31
C TYR A 167 -1.50 -10.09 -5.31
N GLY A 168 -0.47 -9.71 -4.57
CA GLY A 168 0.70 -10.53 -4.34
C GLY A 168 0.61 -11.26 -2.99
N TRP A 169 1.60 -11.06 -2.16
CA TRP A 169 1.76 -11.75 -0.89
C TRP A 169 1.05 -11.00 0.25
N PRO A 170 0.00 -11.59 0.85
CA PRO A 170 -0.72 -10.97 1.98
C PRO A 170 0.18 -10.81 3.23
N HIS A 171 1.26 -11.58 3.30
CA HIS A 171 2.29 -11.51 4.34
C HIS A 171 3.03 -10.16 4.41
N LEU A 172 2.97 -9.37 3.36
CA LEU A 172 3.73 -8.13 3.19
C LEU A 172 2.89 -6.86 3.39
N ALA A 173 1.65 -6.99 3.82
CA ALA A 173 0.80 -5.84 4.10
C ALA A 173 -0.11 -6.09 5.30
N VAL A 174 -0.31 -5.06 6.12
CA VAL A 174 -1.25 -5.02 7.23
C VAL A 174 -2.17 -3.83 7.04
N LEU A 175 -3.48 -4.06 7.09
CA LEU A 175 -4.50 -3.02 7.07
C LEU A 175 -5.05 -2.80 8.47
N CYS A 176 -5.16 -1.54 8.86
CA CYS A 176 -5.67 -1.09 10.14
C CYS A 176 -6.86 -0.16 9.94
N VAL A 177 -7.86 -0.28 10.79
CA VAL A 177 -9.05 0.56 10.81
C VAL A 177 -9.09 1.30 12.14
N GLU A 178 -9.12 2.63 12.09
CA GLU A 178 -9.32 3.46 13.29
C GLU A 178 -10.75 3.32 13.82
N SER A 179 -10.90 3.53 15.09
CA SER A 179 -12.20 3.58 15.76
C SER A 179 -13.00 4.85 15.45
#